data_9bcb213135026c8ca8a99ac95965ca66
#
_entry.id   9bcb213135026c8ca8a99ac95965ca66
#
_cell.length_a   1.000
_cell.length_b   1.000
_cell.length_c   1.000
_cell.angle_alpha   90.00
_cell.angle_beta   90.00
_cell.angle_gamma   90.00
#
_symmetry.space_group_name_H-M   'P 1'
#
loop_
_entity.id
_entity.type
_entity.pdbx_description
1 polymer ?
#
loop_
_entity_poly.entity_id
_entity_poly.type
_entity_poly.pdbx_seq_one_letter_code
_entity_poly.pdbx_strand_id
1 'polypeptide(L)'
;MSFLSSLLNALPGAVAQGLIWGLMAIGVYITFRILDVADLTVDGSLATGGAVAVMLIRAGLNAWAALLCAFLAGMLAGFVTGLFHTKCGIPAILAGILTQLSLYSINLRIMGSKANQAVGVDKYDLLVSQRYVRSVSLDNPLPLLVVFTVVLIAVLYWFFGTEKGCSLRATGANPNMARAQGINTNANVVLGLMVSNGLVALSGGLLAQFQGSSDINMGRGAIVIGLEIGRASCRERV
;
A
#
# COMPACT_ATOMS: atom_id res chain seq x y z
N MET A 1 36.21 -10.05 8.39
CA MET A 1 35.48 -8.85 7.93
C MET A 1 34.97 -8.10 9.15
N SER A 2 35.23 -6.82 9.26
CA SER A 2 34.87 -6.06 10.46
C SER A 2 33.33 -5.91 10.51
N PHE A 3 32.72 -5.96 11.68
CA PHE A 3 31.30 -5.76 11.95
C PHE A 3 30.78 -4.50 11.25
N LEU A 4 31.60 -3.46 11.18
CA LEU A 4 31.31 -2.19 10.52
C LEU A 4 31.08 -2.32 9.00
N SER A 5 31.88 -3.15 8.32
CA SER A 5 31.69 -3.38 6.87
C SER A 5 30.41 -4.16 6.56
N SER A 6 30.04 -5.10 7.42
CA SER A 6 28.76 -5.83 7.29
C SER A 6 27.56 -4.92 7.53
N LEU A 7 27.66 -4.00 8.50
CA LEU A 7 26.64 -3.01 8.79
C LEU A 7 26.44 -2.04 7.60
N LEU A 8 27.52 -1.49 7.06
CA LEU A 8 27.47 -0.59 5.90
C LEU A 8 26.85 -1.26 4.66
N ASN A 9 27.16 -2.54 4.44
CA ASN A 9 26.59 -3.29 3.32
C ASN A 9 25.09 -3.64 3.49
N ALA A 10 24.58 -3.65 4.73
CA ALA A 10 23.16 -3.91 4.99
C ALA A 10 22.30 -2.63 4.90
N LEU A 11 22.90 -1.46 5.06
CA LEU A 11 22.23 -0.15 5.10
C LEU A 11 21.34 0.13 3.86
N PRO A 12 21.81 -0.05 2.62
CA PRO A 12 21.00 0.22 1.44
C PRO A 12 19.71 -0.63 1.38
N GLY A 13 19.81 -1.91 1.76
CA GLY A 13 18.65 -2.80 1.82
C GLY A 13 17.63 -2.38 2.89
N ALA A 14 18.11 -1.98 4.06
CA ALA A 14 17.26 -1.49 5.14
C ALA A 14 16.53 -0.19 4.75
N VAL A 15 17.22 0.75 4.09
CA VAL A 15 16.61 1.99 3.59
C VAL A 15 15.56 1.70 2.53
N ALA A 16 15.83 0.83 1.56
CA ALA A 16 14.87 0.45 0.52
C ALA A 16 13.61 -0.18 1.13
N GLN A 17 13.78 -1.11 2.07
CA GLN A 17 12.66 -1.74 2.77
C GLN A 17 11.88 -0.71 3.59
N GLY A 18 12.56 0.20 4.30
CA GLY A 18 11.94 1.27 5.06
C GLY A 18 11.09 2.22 4.20
N LEU A 19 11.55 2.55 2.99
CA LEU A 19 10.77 3.37 2.04
C LEU A 19 9.49 2.65 1.58
N ILE A 20 9.57 1.34 1.28
CA ILE A 20 8.40 0.55 0.88
C ILE A 20 7.35 0.49 2.01
N TRP A 21 7.80 0.22 3.25
CA TRP A 21 6.92 0.26 4.42
C TRP A 21 6.38 1.67 4.70
N GLY A 22 7.16 2.72 4.41
CA GLY A 22 6.74 4.10 4.50
C GLY A 22 5.57 4.43 3.55
N LEU A 23 5.58 3.90 2.33
CA LEU A 23 4.46 4.04 1.38
C LEU A 23 3.18 3.38 1.91
N MET A 24 3.29 2.19 2.49
CA MET A 24 2.17 1.51 3.14
C MET A 24 1.64 2.33 4.32
N ALA A 25 2.54 2.87 5.15
CA ALA A 25 2.15 3.70 6.30
C ALA A 25 1.40 4.97 5.88
N ILE A 26 1.76 5.59 4.74
CA ILE A 26 1.02 6.73 4.18
C ILE A 26 -0.41 6.32 3.81
N GLY A 27 -0.59 5.14 3.19
CA GLY A 27 -1.92 4.59 2.91
C GLY A 27 -2.76 4.43 4.18
N VAL A 28 -2.21 3.77 5.19
CA VAL A 28 -2.86 3.60 6.50
C VAL A 28 -3.17 4.94 7.19
N TYR A 29 -2.27 5.92 7.10
CA TYR A 29 -2.47 7.26 7.65
C TYR A 29 -3.70 7.95 7.03
N ILE A 30 -3.96 7.75 5.74
CA ILE A 30 -5.13 8.35 5.07
C ILE A 30 -6.43 7.80 5.68
N THR A 31 -6.55 6.50 5.91
CA THR A 31 -7.75 5.91 6.48
C THR A 31 -7.93 6.25 7.96
N PHE A 32 -6.91 6.04 8.78
CA PHE A 32 -7.03 6.17 10.23
C PHE A 32 -6.97 7.61 10.72
N ARG A 33 -6.20 8.51 10.06
CA ARG A 33 -5.99 9.88 10.53
C ARG A 33 -6.80 10.91 9.75
N ILE A 34 -6.92 10.75 8.44
CA ILE A 34 -7.62 11.72 7.60
C ILE A 34 -9.12 11.42 7.54
N LEU A 35 -9.50 10.14 7.36
CA LEU A 35 -10.91 9.73 7.30
C LEU A 35 -11.52 9.39 8.66
N ASP A 36 -10.72 9.10 9.66
CA ASP A 36 -11.14 8.55 10.96
C ASP A 36 -11.95 7.26 10.83
N VAL A 37 -11.54 6.40 9.89
CA VAL A 37 -12.17 5.10 9.60
C VAL A 37 -11.17 3.98 9.84
N ALA A 38 -11.50 3.05 10.75
CA ALA A 38 -10.67 1.88 11.01
C ALA A 38 -10.85 0.85 9.88
N ASP A 39 -9.89 0.80 8.96
CA ASP A 39 -9.89 -0.09 7.81
C ASP A 39 -8.92 -1.26 8.00
N LEU A 40 -9.47 -2.45 8.18
CA LEU A 40 -8.71 -3.70 8.30
C LEU A 40 -8.45 -4.37 6.93
N THR A 41 -8.94 -3.79 5.83
CA THR A 41 -8.71 -4.31 4.47
C THR A 41 -7.23 -4.21 4.07
N VAL A 42 -6.47 -3.31 4.70
CA VAL A 42 -5.05 -3.04 4.46
C VAL A 42 -4.22 -4.32 4.38
N ASP A 43 -4.39 -5.24 5.32
CA ASP A 43 -3.65 -6.51 5.35
C ASP A 43 -3.94 -7.36 4.09
N GLY A 44 -5.21 -7.38 3.64
CA GLY A 44 -5.61 -8.07 2.41
C GLY A 44 -5.11 -7.35 1.15
N SER A 45 -5.22 -6.03 1.10
CA SER A 45 -4.84 -5.21 -0.06
C SER A 45 -3.34 -5.29 -0.35
N LEU A 46 -2.49 -5.34 0.70
CA LEU A 46 -1.04 -5.49 0.55
C LEU A 46 -0.71 -6.82 -0.14
N ALA A 47 -1.29 -7.92 0.33
CA ALA A 47 -1.12 -9.23 -0.28
C ALA A 47 -1.66 -9.28 -1.72
N THR A 48 -2.81 -8.62 -1.98
CA THR A 48 -3.39 -8.53 -3.33
C THR A 48 -2.44 -7.79 -4.29
N GLY A 49 -1.87 -6.68 -3.84
CA GLY A 49 -0.88 -5.94 -4.64
C GLY A 49 0.33 -6.79 -5.01
N GLY A 50 0.88 -7.54 -4.05
CA GLY A 50 1.98 -8.48 -4.29
C GLY A 50 1.60 -9.61 -5.24
N ALA A 51 0.44 -10.24 -5.05
CA ALA A 51 -0.04 -11.33 -5.88
C ALA A 51 -0.25 -10.89 -7.34
N VAL A 52 -0.93 -9.76 -7.55
CA VAL A 52 -1.19 -9.21 -8.89
C VAL A 52 0.13 -8.82 -9.58
N ALA A 53 1.02 -8.09 -8.90
CA ALA A 53 2.30 -7.68 -9.46
C ALA A 53 3.15 -8.89 -9.88
N VAL A 54 3.29 -9.88 -9.01
CA VAL A 54 4.09 -11.10 -9.29
C VAL A 54 3.52 -11.89 -10.47
N MET A 55 2.21 -12.07 -10.53
CA MET A 55 1.60 -12.86 -11.61
C MET A 55 1.69 -12.14 -12.96
N LEU A 56 1.53 -10.80 -13.00
CA LEU A 56 1.66 -10.03 -14.24
C LEU A 56 3.10 -9.99 -14.74
N ILE A 57 4.08 -9.85 -13.85
CA ILE A 57 5.50 -9.93 -14.22
C ILE A 57 5.84 -11.31 -14.79
N ARG A 58 5.32 -12.38 -14.20
CA ARG A 58 5.48 -13.75 -14.72
C ARG A 58 4.80 -13.98 -16.08
N ALA A 59 3.72 -13.25 -16.35
CA ALA A 59 3.07 -13.24 -17.66
C ALA A 59 3.85 -12.43 -18.72
N GLY A 60 4.97 -11.78 -18.36
CA GLY A 60 5.82 -11.03 -19.28
C GLY A 60 5.46 -9.55 -19.44
N LEU A 61 4.61 -9.01 -18.55
CA LEU A 61 4.29 -7.59 -18.52
C LEU A 61 5.42 -6.79 -17.85
N ASN A 62 5.62 -5.55 -18.32
CA ASN A 62 6.56 -4.62 -17.72
C ASN A 62 6.25 -4.39 -16.23
N ALA A 63 7.29 -4.29 -15.40
CA ALA A 63 7.14 -4.11 -13.96
C ALA A 63 6.37 -2.83 -13.58
N TRP A 64 6.45 -1.76 -14.37
CA TRP A 64 5.65 -0.54 -14.20
C TRP A 64 4.15 -0.78 -14.43
N ALA A 65 3.81 -1.50 -15.50
CA ALA A 65 2.42 -1.85 -15.79
C ALA A 65 1.86 -2.78 -14.71
N ALA A 66 2.65 -3.72 -14.21
CA ALA A 66 2.28 -4.61 -13.10
C ALA A 66 1.99 -3.82 -11.81
N LEU A 67 2.77 -2.78 -11.49
CA LEU A 67 2.52 -1.90 -10.34
C LEU A 67 1.25 -1.08 -10.51
N LEU A 68 0.98 -0.54 -11.70
CA LEU A 68 -0.27 0.17 -11.98
C LEU A 68 -1.49 -0.75 -11.81
N CYS A 69 -1.41 -1.98 -12.32
CA CYS A 69 -2.48 -2.97 -12.12
C CYS A 69 -2.64 -3.35 -10.64
N ALA A 70 -1.55 -3.48 -9.87
CA ALA A 70 -1.61 -3.71 -8.44
C ALA A 70 -2.29 -2.55 -7.70
N PHE A 71 -1.98 -1.30 -8.06
CA PHE A 71 -2.64 -0.12 -7.52
C PHE A 71 -4.15 -0.13 -7.80
N LEU A 72 -4.55 -0.41 -9.04
CA LEU A 72 -5.97 -0.51 -9.43
C LEU A 72 -6.69 -1.64 -8.70
N ALA A 73 -6.04 -2.80 -8.52
CA ALA A 73 -6.60 -3.91 -7.75
C ALA A 73 -6.83 -3.52 -6.28
N GLY A 74 -5.91 -2.79 -5.67
CA GLY A 74 -6.09 -2.24 -4.34
C GLY A 74 -7.22 -1.21 -4.26
N MET A 75 -7.34 -0.32 -5.27
CA MET A 75 -8.46 0.61 -5.36
C MET A 75 -9.82 -0.11 -5.43
N LEU A 76 -9.91 -1.20 -6.18
CA LEU A 76 -11.12 -2.04 -6.25
C LEU A 76 -11.43 -2.68 -4.90
N ALA A 77 -10.44 -3.18 -4.19
CA ALA A 77 -10.62 -3.71 -2.84
C ALA A 77 -11.17 -2.64 -1.88
N GLY A 78 -10.58 -1.46 -1.86
CA GLY A 78 -11.07 -0.32 -1.07
C GLY A 78 -12.47 0.15 -1.48
N PHE A 79 -12.79 0.09 -2.76
CA PHE A 79 -14.14 0.39 -3.27
C PHE A 79 -15.17 -0.57 -2.70
N VAL A 80 -14.90 -1.88 -2.72
CA VAL A 80 -15.82 -2.90 -2.17
C VAL A 80 -16.03 -2.69 -0.67
N THR A 81 -14.95 -2.48 0.10
CA THR A 81 -15.05 -2.16 1.54
C THR A 81 -15.87 -0.90 1.78
N GLY A 82 -15.63 0.14 1.00
CA GLY A 82 -16.37 1.40 1.07
C GLY A 82 -17.85 1.23 0.76
N LEU A 83 -18.21 0.39 -0.22
CA LEU A 83 -19.60 0.07 -0.51
C LEU A 83 -20.30 -0.67 0.63
N PHE A 84 -19.62 -1.67 1.23
CA PHE A 84 -20.18 -2.38 2.37
C PHE A 84 -20.42 -1.45 3.55
N HIS A 85 -19.49 -0.54 3.81
CA HIS A 85 -19.65 0.43 4.88
C HIS A 85 -20.75 1.46 4.61
N THR A 86 -20.79 2.06 3.40
CA THR A 86 -21.65 3.20 3.12
C THR A 86 -23.04 2.82 2.64
N LYS A 87 -23.20 1.77 1.82
CA LYS A 87 -24.50 1.33 1.28
C LYS A 87 -25.15 0.25 2.12
N CYS A 88 -24.37 -0.72 2.63
CA CYS A 88 -24.92 -1.80 3.45
C CYS A 88 -25.01 -1.42 4.93
N GLY A 89 -24.44 -0.27 5.35
CA GLY A 89 -24.48 0.19 6.74
C GLY A 89 -23.65 -0.68 7.70
N ILE A 90 -22.74 -1.50 7.19
CA ILE A 90 -21.90 -2.39 7.99
C ILE A 90 -20.83 -1.54 8.70
N PRO A 91 -20.54 -1.75 10.00
CA PRO A 91 -19.43 -1.10 10.68
C PRO A 91 -18.11 -1.26 9.89
N ALA A 92 -17.30 -0.20 9.81
CA ALA A 92 -16.09 -0.17 8.97
C ALA A 92 -15.12 -1.33 9.28
N ILE A 93 -14.92 -1.63 10.55
CA ILE A 93 -14.08 -2.75 11.01
C ILE A 93 -14.58 -4.08 10.43
N LEU A 94 -15.88 -4.34 10.53
CA LEU A 94 -16.48 -5.59 10.04
C LEU A 94 -16.44 -5.67 8.50
N ALA A 95 -16.70 -4.57 7.81
CA ALA A 95 -16.57 -4.47 6.36
C ALA A 95 -15.14 -4.78 5.91
N GLY A 96 -14.13 -4.24 6.61
CA GLY A 96 -12.71 -4.52 6.37
C GLY A 96 -12.35 -5.99 6.54
N ILE A 97 -12.80 -6.63 7.62
CA ILE A 97 -12.57 -8.06 7.87
C ILE A 97 -13.20 -8.93 6.78
N LEU A 98 -14.45 -8.64 6.39
CA LEU A 98 -15.13 -9.39 5.33
C LEU A 98 -14.38 -9.29 4.00
N THR A 99 -13.96 -8.09 3.63
CA THR A 99 -13.19 -7.87 2.40
C THR A 99 -11.82 -8.56 2.47
N GLN A 100 -11.12 -8.48 3.60
CA GLN A 100 -9.83 -9.15 3.81
C GLN A 100 -9.94 -10.67 3.64
N LEU A 101 -10.95 -11.31 4.22
CA LEU A 101 -11.19 -12.75 4.06
C LEU A 101 -11.52 -13.13 2.61
N SER A 102 -12.30 -12.29 1.92
CA SER A 102 -12.61 -12.49 0.52
C SER A 102 -11.36 -12.35 -0.35
N LEU A 103 -10.54 -11.33 -0.10
CA LEU A 103 -9.26 -11.11 -0.79
C LEU A 103 -8.29 -12.27 -0.60
N TYR A 104 -8.25 -12.90 0.58
CA TYR A 104 -7.44 -14.08 0.80
C TYR A 104 -7.76 -15.20 -0.20
N SER A 105 -9.03 -15.50 -0.39
CA SER A 105 -9.48 -16.53 -1.36
C SER A 105 -9.21 -16.13 -2.81
N ILE A 106 -9.38 -14.83 -3.14
CA ILE A 106 -9.11 -14.29 -4.47
C ILE A 106 -7.60 -14.35 -4.77
N ASN A 107 -6.76 -13.94 -3.82
CA ASN A 107 -5.30 -13.96 -3.97
C ASN A 107 -4.78 -15.38 -4.17
N LEU A 108 -5.31 -16.37 -3.42
CA LEU A 108 -4.96 -17.77 -3.61
C LEU A 108 -5.28 -18.23 -5.05
N ARG A 109 -6.41 -17.79 -5.60
CA ARG A 109 -6.81 -18.13 -6.96
C ARG A 109 -5.93 -17.43 -8.01
N ILE A 110 -5.59 -16.15 -7.82
CA ILE A 110 -4.66 -15.40 -8.67
C ILE A 110 -3.30 -16.07 -8.69
N MET A 111 -2.79 -16.53 -7.54
CA MET A 111 -1.49 -17.19 -7.40
C MET A 111 -1.49 -18.66 -7.84
N GLY A 112 -2.56 -19.15 -8.48
CA GLY A 112 -2.65 -20.52 -8.98
C GLY A 112 -2.66 -21.57 -7.87
N SER A 113 -3.39 -21.32 -6.79
CA SER A 113 -3.54 -22.18 -5.60
C SER A 113 -2.22 -22.48 -4.86
N LYS A 114 -1.23 -21.61 -5.00
CA LYS A 114 0.03 -21.68 -4.26
C LYS A 114 0.10 -20.54 -3.24
N ALA A 115 0.45 -20.85 -1.99
CA ALA A 115 0.55 -19.86 -0.93
C ALA A 115 1.71 -18.89 -1.13
N ASN A 116 2.76 -19.32 -1.81
CA ASN A 116 3.93 -18.50 -2.14
C ASN A 116 4.28 -18.67 -3.62
N GLN A 117 4.52 -17.54 -4.29
CA GLN A 117 4.96 -17.50 -5.68
C GLN A 117 6.26 -16.70 -5.79
N ALA A 118 7.33 -17.38 -6.20
CA ALA A 118 8.60 -16.74 -6.46
C ALA A 118 8.67 -16.15 -7.88
N VAL A 119 9.34 -15.02 -8.00
CA VAL A 119 9.75 -14.42 -9.27
C VAL A 119 11.26 -14.57 -9.41
N GLY A 120 11.70 -15.28 -10.43
CA GLY A 120 13.12 -15.43 -10.72
C GLY A 120 13.72 -14.08 -11.12
N VAL A 121 14.57 -13.53 -10.26
CA VAL A 121 15.25 -12.23 -10.48
C VAL A 121 16.08 -12.23 -11.76
N ASP A 122 16.59 -13.40 -12.15
CA ASP A 122 17.44 -13.55 -13.34
C ASP A 122 16.62 -13.66 -14.67
N LYS A 123 15.30 -13.84 -14.58
CA LYS A 123 14.43 -14.07 -15.75
C LYS A 123 13.57 -12.87 -16.11
N TYR A 124 13.32 -11.97 -15.17
CA TYR A 124 12.41 -10.85 -15.34
C TYR A 124 13.05 -9.55 -14.89
N ASP A 125 12.82 -8.46 -15.65
CA ASP A 125 13.27 -7.13 -15.28
C ASP A 125 12.41 -6.60 -14.12
N LEU A 126 12.99 -6.62 -12.92
CA LEU A 126 12.38 -6.10 -11.71
C LEU A 126 12.86 -4.65 -11.47
N LEU A 127 11.95 -3.77 -11.06
CA LEU A 127 12.29 -2.38 -10.73
C LEU A 127 13.16 -2.28 -9.48
N VAL A 128 12.88 -3.11 -8.49
CA VAL A 128 13.59 -3.12 -7.21
C VAL A 128 13.84 -4.57 -6.80
N SER A 129 15.10 -4.96 -6.70
CA SER A 129 15.49 -6.29 -6.24
C SER A 129 16.52 -6.18 -5.14
N GLN A 130 16.36 -6.97 -4.09
CA GLN A 130 17.30 -7.05 -2.97
C GLN A 130 18.72 -7.43 -3.42
N ARG A 131 18.86 -8.15 -4.54
CA ARG A 131 20.15 -8.56 -5.10
C ARG A 131 20.94 -7.39 -5.66
N TYR A 132 20.29 -6.44 -6.32
CA TYR A 132 20.93 -5.24 -6.89
C TYR A 132 21.18 -4.13 -5.87
N VAL A 133 20.37 -4.06 -4.81
CA VAL A 133 20.53 -3.07 -3.72
C VAL A 133 21.79 -3.32 -2.89
N ARG A 134 22.33 -4.55 -2.91
CA ARG A 134 23.50 -4.94 -2.10
C ARG A 134 24.83 -4.46 -2.65
N SER A 135 24.90 -4.04 -3.92
CA SER A 135 26.12 -3.49 -4.55
C SER A 135 26.02 -1.96 -4.57
N VAL A 136 27.00 -1.26 -3.99
CA VAL A 136 27.12 0.21 -4.06
C VAL A 136 27.65 0.58 -5.45
N SER A 137 26.81 0.44 -6.48
CA SER A 137 27.09 0.85 -7.85
C SER A 137 26.06 1.88 -8.32
N LEU A 138 26.37 2.63 -9.37
CA LEU A 138 25.46 3.63 -9.95
C LEU A 138 24.15 3.03 -10.49
N ASP A 139 24.09 1.70 -10.69
CA ASP A 139 22.92 0.95 -11.13
C ASP A 139 22.00 0.49 -9.96
N ASN A 140 22.20 1.03 -8.76
CA ASN A 140 21.37 0.70 -7.61
C ASN A 140 19.92 1.16 -7.84
N PRO A 141 18.91 0.31 -7.61
CA PRO A 141 17.50 0.70 -7.70
C PRO A 141 17.05 1.63 -6.57
N LEU A 142 17.92 1.94 -5.61
CA LEU A 142 17.63 2.79 -4.45
C LEU A 142 17.27 4.24 -4.86
N PRO A 143 18.04 4.94 -5.74
CA PRO A 143 17.64 6.27 -6.19
C PRO A 143 16.31 6.27 -6.95
N LEU A 144 16.02 5.24 -7.74
CA LEU A 144 14.73 5.07 -8.39
C LEU A 144 13.59 5.01 -7.38
N LEU A 145 13.76 4.23 -6.30
CA LEU A 145 12.77 4.07 -5.24
C LEU A 145 12.56 5.39 -4.46
N VAL A 146 13.64 6.12 -4.18
CA VAL A 146 13.57 7.45 -3.55
C VAL A 146 12.81 8.43 -4.43
N VAL A 147 13.15 8.53 -5.71
CA VAL A 147 12.46 9.41 -6.66
C VAL A 147 10.98 9.04 -6.76
N PHE A 148 10.68 7.75 -6.88
CA PHE A 148 9.30 7.25 -6.92
C PHE A 148 8.51 7.66 -5.66
N THR A 149 9.10 7.49 -4.48
CA THR A 149 8.48 7.88 -3.20
C THR A 149 8.24 9.39 -3.14
N VAL A 150 9.21 10.21 -3.55
CA VAL A 150 9.09 11.68 -3.57
C VAL A 150 7.99 12.12 -4.54
N VAL A 151 7.96 11.55 -5.75
CA VAL A 151 6.91 11.84 -6.74
C VAL A 151 5.53 11.46 -6.20
N LEU A 152 5.41 10.31 -5.55
CA LEU A 152 4.15 9.88 -4.97
C LEU A 152 3.69 10.81 -3.85
N ILE A 153 4.60 11.25 -2.96
CA ILE A 153 4.30 12.25 -1.92
C ILE A 153 3.86 13.58 -2.56
N ALA A 154 4.53 14.03 -3.63
CA ALA A 154 4.17 15.25 -4.34
C ALA A 154 2.76 15.15 -4.97
N VAL A 155 2.43 14.00 -5.56
CA VAL A 155 1.08 13.74 -6.13
C VAL A 155 0.02 13.74 -5.02
N LEU A 156 0.29 13.11 -3.88
CA LEU A 156 -0.62 13.12 -2.74
C LEU A 156 -0.80 14.52 -2.16
N TYR A 157 0.29 15.26 -2.02
CA TYR A 157 0.24 16.65 -1.55
C TYR A 157 -0.65 17.51 -2.47
N TRP A 158 -0.46 17.39 -3.78
CA TRP A 158 -1.30 18.05 -4.76
C TRP A 158 -2.77 17.58 -4.66
N PHE A 159 -3.02 16.27 -4.57
CA PHE A 159 -4.36 15.69 -4.44
C PHE A 159 -5.09 16.24 -3.22
N PHE A 160 -4.45 16.27 -2.05
CA PHE A 160 -5.05 16.81 -0.82
C PHE A 160 -5.20 18.34 -0.83
N GLY A 161 -4.53 19.05 -1.73
CA GLY A 161 -4.74 20.46 -2.01
C GLY A 161 -5.93 20.76 -2.91
N THR A 162 -6.47 19.77 -3.63
CA THR A 162 -7.65 19.94 -4.47
C THR A 162 -8.94 20.01 -3.66
N GLU A 163 -10.03 20.46 -4.28
CA GLU A 163 -11.37 20.50 -3.65
C GLU A 163 -11.80 19.13 -3.11
N LYS A 164 -11.49 18.05 -3.82
CA LYS A 164 -11.81 16.68 -3.39
C LYS A 164 -11.01 16.28 -2.15
N GLY A 165 -9.73 16.62 -2.08
CA GLY A 165 -8.89 16.37 -0.91
C GLY A 165 -9.33 17.18 0.30
N CYS A 166 -9.72 18.46 0.12
CA CYS A 166 -10.30 19.28 1.17
C CYS A 166 -11.62 18.70 1.69
N SER A 167 -12.49 18.29 0.79
CA SER A 167 -13.78 17.65 1.09
C SER A 167 -13.58 16.34 1.90
N LEU A 168 -12.58 15.55 1.54
CA LEU A 168 -12.21 14.30 2.22
C LEU A 168 -11.74 14.58 3.66
N ARG A 169 -10.88 15.57 3.86
CA ARG A 169 -10.42 15.99 5.20
C ARG A 169 -11.57 16.53 6.05
N ALA A 170 -12.47 17.34 5.46
CA ALA A 170 -13.65 17.84 6.14
C ALA A 170 -14.59 16.72 6.60
N THR A 171 -14.75 15.68 5.76
CA THR A 171 -15.59 14.50 6.07
C THR A 171 -15.04 13.74 7.28
N GLY A 172 -13.70 13.55 7.39
CA GLY A 172 -13.10 12.87 8.53
C GLY A 172 -13.10 13.70 9.80
N ALA A 173 -12.96 15.03 9.70
CA ALA A 173 -12.97 15.92 10.87
C ALA A 173 -14.35 16.03 11.52
N ASN A 174 -15.40 16.22 10.72
CA ASN A 174 -16.79 16.29 11.19
C ASN A 174 -17.79 15.95 10.06
N PRO A 175 -18.26 14.70 9.98
CA PRO A 175 -19.15 14.26 8.91
C PRO A 175 -20.51 14.98 8.94
N ASN A 176 -21.00 15.39 10.11
CA ASN A 176 -22.28 16.10 10.21
C ASN A 176 -22.19 17.51 9.66
N MET A 177 -21.09 18.21 9.96
CA MET A 177 -20.84 19.55 9.40
C MET A 177 -20.62 19.49 7.89
N ALA A 178 -19.86 18.50 7.42
CA ALA A 178 -19.62 18.31 5.99
C ALA A 178 -20.94 18.08 5.22
N ARG A 179 -21.86 17.28 5.77
CA ARG A 179 -23.21 17.09 5.20
C ARG A 179 -24.04 18.37 5.17
N ALA A 180 -23.96 19.19 6.22
CA ALA A 180 -24.68 20.47 6.29
C ALA A 180 -24.19 21.43 5.19
N GLN A 181 -22.94 21.33 4.75
CA GLN A 181 -22.34 22.06 3.63
C GLN A 181 -22.64 21.43 2.25
N GLY A 182 -23.50 20.42 2.18
CA GLY A 182 -23.86 19.75 0.92
C GLY A 182 -22.82 18.74 0.42
N ILE A 183 -21.81 18.39 1.21
CA ILE A 183 -20.79 17.43 0.82
C ILE A 183 -21.33 15.99 0.96
N ASN A 184 -21.18 15.18 -0.09
CA ASN A 184 -21.51 13.77 -0.04
C ASN A 184 -20.43 12.97 0.72
N THR A 185 -20.63 12.82 2.04
CA THR A 185 -19.70 12.13 2.93
C THR A 185 -19.50 10.66 2.55
N ASN A 186 -20.54 9.97 2.08
CA ASN A 186 -20.46 8.57 1.69
C ASN A 186 -19.51 8.37 0.49
N ALA A 187 -19.62 9.22 -0.53
CA ALA A 187 -18.73 9.17 -1.69
C ALA A 187 -17.27 9.47 -1.29
N ASN A 188 -17.07 10.41 -0.36
CA ASN A 188 -15.72 10.75 0.13
C ASN A 188 -15.09 9.59 0.92
N VAL A 189 -15.85 8.91 1.78
CA VAL A 189 -15.35 7.74 2.51
C VAL A 189 -14.94 6.64 1.53
N VAL A 190 -15.77 6.33 0.54
CA VAL A 190 -15.43 5.34 -0.50
C VAL A 190 -14.16 5.75 -1.24
N LEU A 191 -14.05 7.00 -1.68
CA LEU A 191 -12.89 7.50 -2.41
C LEU A 191 -11.62 7.43 -1.56
N GLY A 192 -11.68 7.80 -0.29
CA GLY A 192 -10.54 7.72 0.60
C GLY A 192 -10.07 6.29 0.86
N LEU A 193 -11.01 5.35 1.05
CA LEU A 193 -10.69 3.92 1.16
C LEU A 193 -10.09 3.38 -0.14
N MET A 194 -10.54 3.81 -1.31
CA MET A 194 -9.95 3.44 -2.60
C MET A 194 -8.50 3.91 -2.71
N VAL A 195 -8.24 5.19 -2.45
CA VAL A 195 -6.88 5.76 -2.55
C VAL A 195 -5.94 5.09 -1.56
N SER A 196 -6.36 4.92 -0.32
CA SER A 196 -5.56 4.27 0.72
C SER A 196 -5.19 2.84 0.35
N ASN A 197 -6.19 2.00 0.06
CA ASN A 197 -5.96 0.60 -0.30
C ASN A 197 -5.18 0.45 -1.62
N GLY A 198 -5.33 1.40 -2.55
CA GLY A 198 -4.50 1.48 -3.76
C GLY A 198 -3.01 1.68 -3.42
N LEU A 199 -2.69 2.63 -2.53
CA LEU A 199 -1.32 2.88 -2.07
C LEU A 199 -0.72 1.68 -1.33
N VAL A 200 -1.52 1.05 -0.48
CA VAL A 200 -1.11 -0.17 0.23
C VAL A 200 -0.81 -1.31 -0.75
N ALA A 201 -1.66 -1.53 -1.73
CA ALA A 201 -1.43 -2.56 -2.75
C ALA A 201 -0.21 -2.24 -3.62
N LEU A 202 0.03 -0.97 -3.94
CA LEU A 202 1.23 -0.53 -4.64
C LEU A 202 2.50 -0.84 -3.82
N SER A 203 2.49 -0.55 -2.52
CA SER A 203 3.61 -0.92 -1.64
C SER A 203 3.79 -2.44 -1.57
N GLY A 204 2.69 -3.22 -1.55
CA GLY A 204 2.72 -4.68 -1.61
C GLY A 204 3.35 -5.22 -2.89
N GLY A 205 3.06 -4.60 -4.04
CA GLY A 205 3.69 -4.90 -5.32
C GLY A 205 5.20 -4.61 -5.34
N LEU A 206 5.63 -3.49 -4.75
CA LEU A 206 7.04 -3.15 -4.58
C LEU A 206 7.75 -4.11 -3.61
N LEU A 207 7.10 -4.46 -2.49
CA LEU A 207 7.64 -5.39 -1.52
C LEU A 207 7.85 -6.79 -2.11
N ALA A 208 6.90 -7.27 -2.91
CA ALA A 208 7.01 -8.55 -3.60
C ALA A 208 8.13 -8.56 -4.63
N GLN A 209 8.35 -7.47 -5.36
CA GLN A 209 9.50 -7.32 -6.26
C GLN A 209 10.83 -7.27 -5.49
N PHE A 210 10.88 -6.54 -4.37
CA PHE A 210 12.06 -6.43 -3.53
C PHE A 210 12.47 -7.78 -2.95
N GLN A 211 11.51 -8.56 -2.44
CA GLN A 211 11.74 -9.89 -1.88
C GLN A 211 11.93 -10.98 -2.94
N GLY A 212 11.54 -10.71 -4.20
CA GLY A 212 11.53 -11.70 -5.28
C GLY A 212 10.48 -12.80 -5.11
N SER A 213 9.52 -12.59 -4.22
CA SER A 213 8.41 -13.53 -3.99
C SER A 213 7.20 -12.82 -3.39
N SER A 214 6.01 -13.33 -3.67
CA SER A 214 4.78 -12.92 -2.99
C SER A 214 4.24 -14.06 -2.15
N ASP A 215 3.97 -13.78 -0.88
CA ASP A 215 3.30 -14.69 0.04
C ASP A 215 1.88 -14.17 0.32
N ILE A 216 0.91 -15.07 0.39
CA ILE A 216 -0.49 -14.73 0.65
C ILE A 216 -0.68 -14.08 2.04
N ASN A 217 0.23 -14.36 2.97
CA ASN A 217 0.20 -13.83 4.33
C ASN A 217 1.11 -12.62 4.55
N MET A 218 1.75 -12.09 3.49
CA MET A 218 2.72 -10.99 3.62
C MET A 218 2.12 -9.69 4.19
N GLY A 219 0.79 -9.56 4.13
CA GLY A 219 0.06 -8.41 4.70
C GLY A 219 -0.32 -8.58 6.17
N ARG A 220 -0.19 -9.77 6.76
CA ARG A 220 -0.62 -9.98 8.15
C ARG A 220 0.22 -9.14 9.12
N GLY A 221 -0.46 -8.28 9.88
CA GLY A 221 0.18 -7.37 10.84
C GLY A 221 0.70 -6.08 10.22
N ALA A 222 0.54 -5.87 8.91
CA ALA A 222 0.94 -4.63 8.24
C ALA A 222 0.25 -3.40 8.84
N ILE A 223 -1.03 -3.55 9.21
CA ILE A 223 -1.80 -2.50 9.85
C ILE A 223 -1.18 -2.04 11.18
N VAL A 224 -0.65 -2.97 11.99
CA VAL A 224 -0.01 -2.64 13.27
C VAL A 224 1.24 -1.78 13.03
N ILE A 225 2.07 -2.18 12.07
CA ILE A 225 3.28 -1.42 11.69
C ILE A 225 2.88 -0.04 11.18
N GLY A 226 1.86 0.05 10.32
CA GLY A 226 1.38 1.33 9.78
C GLY A 226 0.84 2.27 10.85
N LEU A 227 0.10 1.76 11.83
CA LEU A 227 -0.42 2.53 12.95
C LEU A 227 0.68 3.01 13.90
N GLU A 228 1.68 2.18 14.20
CA GLU A 228 2.79 2.57 15.07
C GLU A 228 3.65 3.67 14.41
N ILE A 229 3.94 3.58 13.11
CA ILE A 229 4.63 4.64 12.37
C ILE A 229 3.80 5.92 12.38
N GLY A 230 2.47 5.83 12.19
CA GLY A 230 1.56 6.97 12.26
C GLY A 230 1.51 7.61 13.65
N ARG A 231 1.52 6.82 14.72
CA ARG A 231 1.56 7.32 16.12
C ARG A 231 2.86 8.02 16.46
N ALA A 232 4.00 7.47 16.05
CA ALA A 232 5.31 8.09 16.28
C ALA A 232 5.36 9.49 15.69
N SER A 233 4.83 9.68 14.46
CA SER A 233 4.75 10.98 13.79
C SER A 233 3.82 11.98 14.49
N CYS A 234 2.83 11.54 15.28
CA CYS A 234 1.90 12.42 15.99
C CYS A 234 2.38 12.83 17.39
N ARG A 235 3.29 12.07 18.01
CA ARG A 235 3.75 12.33 19.38
C ARG A 235 4.67 13.54 19.51
N GLU A 236 5.23 14.03 18.41
CA GLU A 236 6.08 15.24 18.38
C GLU A 236 5.29 16.55 18.33
N ARG A 237 3.97 16.54 18.37
CA ARG A 237 3.13 17.76 18.28
C ARG A 237 2.28 18.04 19.52
N VAL A 238 2.70 17.55 20.70
CA VAL A 238 2.09 17.94 21.99
C VAL A 238 3.10 18.69 22.81
#